data_8a60c00bc5d49ad981dec14327c2a45a
#
_entry.id   8a60c00bc5d49ad981dec14327c2a45a
#
_cell.length_a   1.000
_cell.length_b   1.000
_cell.length_c   1.000
_cell.angle_alpha   90.00
_cell.angle_beta   90.00
_cell.angle_gamma   90.00
#
_symmetry.space_group_name_H-M   'P 1'
#
loop_
_entity.id
_entity.type
_entity.pdbx_description
1 polymer ?
#
loop_
_entity_poly.entity_id
_entity_poly.type
_entity_poly.pdbx_seq_one_letter_code
_entity_poly.pdbx_strand_id
1 'polypeptide(L)'
;MIFHVAPMMGYTDYYFRNLMHFLYEDKVRTYSEMIVDKAIIFNTEKTLTKHFCTLNKSVIQIAGSNPNEISQCLKIINNIPYISEINFNLGCPSSRVQENKLGLALTQYQEEVHNCLKEFSKSKKIVSVKCRLGLGLSLIHI
;
A
#
# COMPACT_ATOMS: atom_id res chain seq x y z
N MET A 1 2.40 22.77 -3.94
CA MET A 1 1.37 21.71 -4.17
C MET A 1 2.10 20.42 -4.48
N ILE A 2 1.72 19.30 -3.87
CA ILE A 2 2.28 17.96 -4.15
C ILE A 2 1.21 17.14 -4.85
N PHE A 3 1.55 16.55 -5.99
CA PHE A 3 0.67 15.65 -6.73
C PHE A 3 0.89 14.21 -6.26
N HIS A 4 -0.19 13.50 -5.95
CA HIS A 4 -0.14 12.10 -5.56
C HIS A 4 -0.51 11.20 -6.73
N VAL A 5 0.42 10.35 -7.15
CA VAL A 5 0.17 9.32 -8.16
C VAL A 5 -0.30 8.06 -7.47
N ALA A 6 -1.59 7.75 -7.62
CA ALA A 6 -2.22 6.60 -6.97
C ALA A 6 -1.55 5.27 -7.36
N PRO A 7 -1.54 4.28 -6.45
CA PRO A 7 -1.11 2.92 -6.77
C PRO A 7 -1.90 2.30 -7.93
N MET A 8 -1.22 1.80 -8.95
CA MET A 8 -1.83 1.16 -10.12
C MET A 8 -1.02 -0.07 -10.52
N MET A 9 -1.64 -1.25 -10.43
CA MET A 9 -1.01 -2.53 -10.84
C MET A 9 -0.60 -2.49 -12.31
N GLY A 10 0.64 -2.89 -12.59
CA GLY A 10 1.22 -2.88 -13.93
C GLY A 10 1.69 -1.51 -14.43
N TYR A 11 1.52 -0.43 -13.65
CA TYR A 11 1.90 0.93 -14.03
C TYR A 11 2.84 1.61 -13.05
N THR A 12 2.52 1.57 -11.75
CA THR A 12 3.35 2.26 -10.74
C THR A 12 4.48 1.37 -10.22
N ASP A 13 5.17 0.69 -11.13
CA ASP A 13 6.39 -0.04 -10.84
C ASP A 13 7.52 0.92 -10.42
N TYR A 14 8.69 0.40 -10.08
CA TYR A 14 9.78 1.24 -9.61
C TYR A 14 10.41 2.08 -10.73
N TYR A 15 10.36 1.66 -11.98
CA TYR A 15 10.87 2.42 -13.12
C TYR A 15 10.03 3.67 -13.33
N PHE A 16 8.71 3.51 -13.39
CA PHE A 16 7.78 4.62 -13.50
C PHE A 16 7.94 5.61 -12.33
N ARG A 17 8.01 5.11 -11.09
CA ARG A 17 8.17 5.98 -9.92
C ARG A 17 9.48 6.76 -9.93
N ASN A 18 10.59 6.12 -10.34
CA ASN A 18 11.87 6.81 -10.48
C ASN A 18 11.82 7.88 -11.57
N LEU A 19 11.19 7.59 -12.73
CA LEU A 19 10.98 8.58 -13.78
C LEU A 19 10.18 9.77 -13.28
N MET A 20 9.08 9.53 -12.55
CA MET A 20 8.27 10.61 -11.98
C MET A 20 9.06 11.48 -11.00
N HIS A 21 9.88 10.88 -10.15
CA HIS A 21 10.75 11.63 -9.24
C HIS A 21 11.85 12.41 -9.98
N PHE A 22 12.39 11.84 -11.05
CA PHE A 22 13.37 12.53 -11.90
C PHE A 22 12.77 13.76 -12.60
N LEU A 23 11.53 13.66 -13.09
CA LEU A 23 10.87 14.73 -13.83
C LEU A 23 10.27 15.83 -12.93
N TYR A 24 9.76 15.45 -11.76
CA TYR A 24 8.93 16.33 -10.93
C TYR A 24 9.49 16.55 -9.51
N GLU A 25 10.59 15.91 -9.16
CA GLU A 25 11.29 16.05 -7.89
C GLU A 25 10.33 15.96 -6.67
N ASP A 26 10.37 16.97 -5.79
CA ASP A 26 9.53 17.06 -4.59
C ASP A 26 8.06 17.41 -4.87
N LYS A 27 7.69 17.66 -6.12
CA LYS A 27 6.32 18.01 -6.50
C LYS A 27 5.43 16.77 -6.69
N VAL A 28 6.01 15.58 -6.70
CA VAL A 28 5.27 14.32 -6.87
C VAL A 28 5.49 13.39 -5.69
N ARG A 29 4.41 12.73 -5.26
CA ARG A 29 4.46 11.62 -4.32
C ARG A 29 3.93 10.38 -5.01
N THR A 30 4.75 9.35 -5.11
CA THR A 30 4.39 8.09 -5.75
C THR A 30 4.24 6.98 -4.72
N TYR A 31 3.42 6.01 -5.05
CA TYR A 31 3.14 4.82 -4.24
C TYR A 31 3.54 3.57 -5.02
N SER A 32 3.99 2.53 -4.35
CA SER A 32 4.20 1.24 -5.01
C SER A 32 2.88 0.68 -5.53
N GLU A 33 2.96 -0.29 -6.42
CA GLU A 33 1.84 -1.20 -6.65
C GLU A 33 1.37 -1.81 -5.32
N MET A 34 0.12 -2.28 -5.27
CA MET A 34 -0.41 -2.97 -4.09
C MET A 34 0.33 -4.29 -3.87
N ILE A 35 0.88 -4.48 -2.69
CA ILE A 35 1.58 -5.68 -2.27
C ILE A 35 0.78 -6.34 -1.14
N VAL A 36 0.50 -7.63 -1.27
CA VAL A 36 -0.16 -8.38 -0.20
C VAL A 36 0.84 -8.65 0.93
N ASP A 37 0.41 -8.50 2.17
CA ASP A 37 1.23 -8.69 3.39
C ASP A 37 2.00 -10.02 3.37
N LYS A 38 1.36 -11.13 2.95
CA LYS A 38 1.99 -12.46 2.79
C LYS A 38 3.18 -12.46 1.83
N ALA A 39 3.17 -11.63 0.79
CA ALA A 39 4.31 -11.53 -0.12
C ALA A 39 5.55 -10.95 0.58
N ILE A 40 5.36 -10.01 1.50
CA ILE A 40 6.43 -9.49 2.35
C ILE A 40 6.88 -10.53 3.38
N ILE A 41 5.94 -11.22 4.04
CA ILE A 41 6.26 -12.19 5.11
C ILE A 41 7.07 -13.36 4.56
N PHE A 42 6.63 -13.96 3.45
CA PHE A 42 7.18 -15.23 2.96
C PHE A 42 8.23 -15.07 1.85
N ASN A 43 8.29 -13.92 1.17
CA ASN A 43 9.18 -13.68 0.04
C ASN A 43 9.75 -12.25 0.07
N THR A 44 10.25 -11.81 1.22
CA THR A 44 10.68 -10.43 1.47
C THR A 44 11.65 -9.94 0.40
N GLU A 45 12.78 -10.61 0.21
CA GLU A 45 13.84 -10.19 -0.70
C GLU A 45 13.32 -10.08 -2.14
N LYS A 46 12.68 -11.13 -2.66
CA LYS A 46 12.13 -11.17 -4.01
C LYS A 46 11.08 -10.06 -4.22
N THR A 47 10.22 -9.84 -3.22
CA THR A 47 9.18 -8.80 -3.29
C THR A 47 9.79 -7.41 -3.30
N LEU A 48 10.75 -7.16 -2.43
CA LEU A 48 11.40 -5.85 -2.36
C LEU A 48 12.21 -5.55 -3.62
N THR A 49 12.98 -6.51 -4.12
CA THR A 49 13.75 -6.36 -5.36
C THR A 49 12.85 -6.08 -6.56
N LYS A 50 11.68 -6.73 -6.63
CA LYS A 50 10.71 -6.51 -7.70
C LYS A 50 10.09 -5.12 -7.67
N HIS A 51 9.77 -4.61 -6.48
CA HIS A 51 8.95 -3.40 -6.34
C HIS A 51 9.74 -2.15 -5.98
N PHE A 52 11.00 -2.27 -5.54
CA PHE A 52 11.79 -1.13 -5.09
C PHE A 52 13.20 -1.14 -5.65
N CYS A 53 13.64 0.04 -6.07
CA CYS A 53 15.04 0.37 -6.26
C CYS A 53 15.46 1.31 -5.12
N THR A 54 16.62 1.11 -4.55
CA THR A 54 17.05 1.72 -3.28
C THR A 54 17.39 3.21 -3.35
N LEU A 55 17.23 3.85 -4.51
CA LEU A 55 17.72 5.21 -4.75
C LEU A 55 16.88 6.30 -4.09
N ASN A 56 15.59 6.08 -3.89
CA ASN A 56 14.67 7.10 -3.37
C ASN A 56 13.80 6.56 -2.22
N LYS A 57 13.46 7.42 -1.28
CA LYS A 57 12.45 7.11 -0.27
C LYS A 57 11.10 6.82 -0.94
N SER A 58 10.54 5.67 -0.61
CA SER A 58 9.34 5.16 -1.27
C SER A 58 8.20 4.95 -0.27
N VAL A 59 6.97 5.07 -0.77
CA VAL A 59 5.77 4.66 -0.06
C VAL A 59 5.40 3.25 -0.52
N ILE A 60 5.30 2.29 0.41
CA ILE A 60 4.81 0.95 0.14
C ILE A 60 3.31 0.89 0.36
N GLN A 61 2.55 0.37 -0.62
CA GLN A 61 1.14 0.07 -0.39
C GLN A 61 0.94 -1.40 -0.05
N ILE A 62 0.31 -1.68 1.10
CA ILE A 62 0.03 -3.01 1.62
C ILE A 62 -1.47 -3.29 1.61
N ALA A 63 -1.83 -4.51 1.21
CA ALA A 63 -3.14 -5.09 1.42
C ALA A 63 -3.02 -6.31 2.34
N GLY A 64 -3.92 -6.43 3.29
CA GLY A 64 -4.01 -7.52 4.26
C GLY A 64 -5.34 -7.44 4.99
N SER A 65 -5.78 -8.55 5.59
CA SER A 65 -7.02 -8.59 6.38
C SER A 65 -6.85 -9.25 7.75
N ASN A 66 -5.70 -9.87 7.98
CA ASN A 66 -5.40 -10.52 9.25
C ASN A 66 -4.46 -9.64 10.10
N PRO A 67 -4.88 -9.16 11.28
CA PRO A 67 -4.04 -8.29 12.12
C PRO A 67 -2.69 -8.90 12.51
N ASN A 68 -2.63 -10.22 12.73
CA ASN A 68 -1.38 -10.89 13.08
C ASN A 68 -0.39 -10.92 11.89
N GLU A 69 -0.88 -11.17 10.68
CA GLU A 69 -0.07 -11.11 9.45
C GLU A 69 0.40 -9.68 9.18
N ILE A 70 -0.48 -8.70 9.33
CA ILE A 70 -0.11 -7.28 9.26
C ILE A 70 0.99 -6.94 10.27
N SER A 71 0.86 -7.37 11.53
CA SER A 71 1.88 -7.14 12.55
C SER A 71 3.25 -7.72 12.15
N GLN A 72 3.29 -8.93 11.59
CA GLN A 72 4.51 -9.55 11.09
C GLN A 72 5.09 -8.78 9.90
N CYS A 73 4.26 -8.42 8.94
CA CYS A 73 4.65 -7.62 7.78
C CYS A 73 5.26 -6.27 8.21
N LEU A 74 4.63 -5.57 9.14
CA LEU A 74 5.09 -4.28 9.65
C LEU A 74 6.44 -4.38 10.38
N LYS A 75 6.70 -5.46 11.12
CA LYS A 75 8.01 -5.69 11.76
C LYS A 75 9.13 -5.75 10.71
N ILE A 76 8.87 -6.38 9.57
CA ILE A 76 9.83 -6.45 8.45
C ILE A 76 10.02 -5.06 7.84
N ILE A 77 8.92 -4.40 7.44
CA ILE A 77 8.95 -3.11 6.75
C ILE A 77 9.58 -2.00 7.60
N ASN A 78 9.35 -2.00 8.91
CA ASN A 78 9.92 -1.01 9.82
C ASN A 78 11.46 -0.99 9.82
N ASN A 79 12.11 -2.09 9.45
CA ASN A 79 13.56 -2.21 9.35
C ASN A 79 14.12 -1.87 7.96
N ILE A 80 13.29 -1.51 6.98
CA ILE A 80 13.72 -1.19 5.63
C ILE A 80 13.93 0.34 5.50
N PRO A 81 15.17 0.82 5.38
CA PRO A 81 15.48 2.25 5.50
C PRO A 81 14.92 3.11 4.35
N TYR A 82 14.83 2.57 3.14
CA TYR A 82 14.33 3.31 1.97
C TYR A 82 12.80 3.35 1.87
N ILE A 83 12.06 2.64 2.71
CA ILE A 83 10.61 2.80 2.85
C ILE A 83 10.35 3.86 3.92
N SER A 84 9.76 4.98 3.52
CA SER A 84 9.47 6.10 4.42
C SER A 84 8.05 6.08 4.98
N GLU A 85 7.12 5.48 4.25
CA GLU A 85 5.70 5.44 4.59
C GLU A 85 5.08 4.13 4.17
N ILE A 86 4.04 3.73 4.90
CA ILE A 86 3.19 2.57 4.62
C ILE A 86 1.79 3.07 4.33
N ASN A 87 1.25 2.68 3.17
CA ASN A 87 -0.12 2.99 2.79
C ASN A 87 -0.97 1.72 2.85
N PHE A 88 -2.06 1.76 3.61
CA PHE A 88 -2.99 0.64 3.69
C PHE A 88 -4.06 0.73 2.61
N ASN A 89 -4.25 -0.36 1.86
CA ASN A 89 -5.26 -0.43 0.80
C ASN A 89 -6.62 -0.87 1.35
N LEU A 90 -7.59 0.04 1.34
CA LEU A 90 -9.01 -0.22 1.63
C LEU A 90 -9.91 0.18 0.45
N GLY A 91 -9.39 0.17 -0.78
CA GLY A 91 -10.16 0.70 -1.91
C GLY A 91 -10.04 -0.07 -3.23
N CYS A 92 -9.23 -1.12 -3.32
CA CYS A 92 -9.10 -1.89 -4.55
C CYS A 92 -10.38 -2.71 -4.81
N PRO A 93 -11.07 -2.52 -5.96
CA PRO A 93 -12.35 -3.17 -6.24
C PRO A 93 -12.18 -4.42 -7.11
N SER A 94 -10.95 -4.87 -7.42
CA SER A 94 -10.76 -6.01 -8.32
C SER A 94 -11.32 -7.31 -7.71
N SER A 95 -11.93 -8.16 -8.52
CA SER A 95 -12.55 -9.43 -8.08
C SER A 95 -11.57 -10.30 -7.30
N ARG A 96 -10.35 -10.46 -7.81
CA ARG A 96 -9.29 -11.23 -7.15
C ARG A 96 -8.93 -10.71 -5.74
N VAL A 97 -8.99 -9.41 -5.54
CA VAL A 97 -8.74 -8.77 -4.24
C VAL A 97 -9.94 -8.99 -3.32
N GLN A 98 -11.15 -8.88 -3.84
CA GLN A 98 -12.39 -9.07 -3.09
C GLN A 98 -12.59 -10.53 -2.64
N GLU A 99 -12.28 -11.51 -3.49
CA GLU A 99 -12.32 -12.95 -3.15
C GLU A 99 -11.45 -13.28 -1.93
N ASN A 100 -10.37 -12.55 -1.74
CA ASN A 100 -9.47 -12.69 -0.59
C ASN A 100 -9.81 -11.75 0.59
N LYS A 101 -10.98 -11.11 0.58
CA LYS A 101 -11.42 -10.14 1.60
C LYS A 101 -10.42 -9.00 1.81
N LEU A 102 -9.77 -8.53 0.75
CA LEU A 102 -8.80 -7.45 0.78
C LEU A 102 -9.39 -6.18 0.15
N GLY A 103 -8.69 -5.06 0.32
CA GLY A 103 -9.03 -3.80 -0.33
C GLY A 103 -10.44 -3.33 0.02
N LEU A 104 -11.27 -3.06 -1.00
CA LEU A 104 -12.63 -2.54 -0.80
C LEU A 104 -13.53 -3.55 -0.06
N ALA A 105 -13.39 -4.85 -0.31
CA ALA A 105 -14.21 -5.86 0.34
C ALA A 105 -14.00 -5.90 1.86
N LEU A 106 -12.80 -5.62 2.34
CA LEU A 106 -12.49 -5.58 3.77
C LEU A 106 -13.31 -4.50 4.51
N THR A 107 -13.72 -3.43 3.83
CA THR A 107 -14.49 -2.34 4.46
C THR A 107 -15.86 -2.77 4.98
N GLN A 108 -16.38 -3.92 4.54
CA GLN A 108 -17.62 -4.51 5.07
C GLN A 108 -17.44 -5.13 6.45
N TYR A 109 -16.20 -5.38 6.86
CA TYR A 109 -15.83 -6.01 8.12
C TYR A 109 -15.15 -4.97 9.02
N GLN A 110 -15.97 -4.13 9.65
CA GLN A 110 -15.49 -2.95 10.40
C GLN A 110 -14.57 -3.33 11.56
N GLU A 111 -14.82 -4.44 12.23
CA GLU A 111 -13.98 -4.92 13.34
C GLU A 111 -12.60 -5.34 12.85
N GLU A 112 -12.53 -6.06 11.74
CA GLU A 112 -11.27 -6.46 11.09
C GLU A 112 -10.47 -5.23 10.63
N VAL A 113 -11.15 -4.25 10.01
CA VAL A 113 -10.51 -2.97 9.63
C VAL A 113 -9.95 -2.28 10.87
N HIS A 114 -10.73 -2.18 11.95
CA HIS A 114 -10.28 -1.56 13.21
C HIS A 114 -9.04 -2.27 13.77
N ASN A 115 -9.07 -3.61 13.84
CA ASN A 115 -7.97 -4.40 14.36
C ASN A 115 -6.71 -4.27 13.48
N CYS A 116 -6.87 -4.25 12.15
CA CYS A 116 -5.76 -3.99 11.23
C CYS A 116 -5.17 -2.59 11.44
N LEU A 117 -6.00 -1.54 11.50
CA LEU A 117 -5.54 -0.17 11.73
C LEU A 117 -4.84 0.00 13.07
N LYS A 118 -5.28 -0.73 14.11
CA LYS A 118 -4.60 -0.77 15.40
C LYS A 118 -3.18 -1.36 15.30
N GLU A 119 -2.96 -2.34 14.43
CA GLU A 119 -1.59 -2.82 14.17
C GLU A 119 -0.77 -1.79 13.39
N PHE A 120 -1.35 -1.16 12.36
CA PHE A 120 -0.67 -0.10 11.61
C PHE A 120 -0.26 1.08 12.50
N SER A 121 -1.07 1.45 13.50
CA SER A 121 -0.75 2.55 14.42
C SER A 121 0.49 2.30 15.29
N LYS A 122 0.95 1.05 15.40
CA LYS A 122 2.19 0.67 16.12
C LYS A 122 3.43 0.82 15.23
N SER A 123 3.28 1.16 13.95
CA SER A 123 4.41 1.32 13.04
C SER A 123 5.30 2.49 13.43
N LYS A 124 6.62 2.33 13.21
CA LYS A 124 7.61 3.40 13.36
C LYS A 124 7.64 4.35 12.16
N LYS A 125 6.94 4.02 11.08
CA LYS A 125 6.85 4.81 9.85
C LYS A 125 5.54 5.56 9.78
N ILE A 126 5.48 6.58 8.94
CA ILE A 126 4.23 7.27 8.62
C ILE A 126 3.26 6.25 8.03
N VAL A 127 2.01 6.28 8.48
CA VAL A 127 0.94 5.43 7.97
C VAL A 127 -0.15 6.28 7.35
N SER A 128 -0.59 5.87 6.19
CA SER A 128 -1.75 6.45 5.50
C SER A 128 -2.69 5.36 5.01
N VAL A 129 -3.92 5.74 4.67
CA VAL A 129 -4.94 4.82 4.15
C VAL A 129 -5.45 5.34 2.83
N LYS A 130 -5.59 4.45 1.84
CA LYS A 130 -6.31 4.75 0.60
C LYS A 130 -7.62 3.97 0.57
N CYS A 131 -8.73 4.68 0.69
CA CYS A 131 -10.08 4.12 0.67
C CYS A 131 -10.90 4.64 -0.51
N ARG A 132 -12.16 4.22 -0.58
CA ARG A 132 -13.24 4.77 -1.41
C ARG A 132 -14.38 5.27 -0.52
N LEU A 133 -15.30 6.03 -1.10
CA LEU A 133 -16.47 6.54 -0.39
C LEU A 133 -17.49 5.45 -0.02
N GLY A 134 -17.40 4.26 -0.61
CA GLY A 134 -18.25 3.11 -0.33
C GLY A 134 -18.22 2.07 -1.44
N LEU A 135 -18.90 0.94 -1.23
CA LEU A 135 -18.97 -0.18 -2.18
C LEU A 135 -19.68 0.18 -3.48
N GLY A 136 -20.73 0.98 -3.41
CA GLY A 136 -21.54 1.40 -4.55
C GLY A 136 -21.24 2.80 -5.07
N LEU A 137 -20.37 3.56 -4.40
CA LEU A 137 -20.05 4.92 -4.78
C LEU A 137 -18.71 4.96 -5.53
N SER A 138 -18.76 5.33 -6.79
CA SER A 138 -17.57 5.59 -7.60
C SER A 138 -17.50 7.08 -7.93
N LEU A 139 -16.36 7.71 -7.66
CA LEU A 139 -16.10 9.10 -8.07
C LEU A 139 -16.12 9.30 -9.60
N ILE A 140 -16.14 8.20 -10.37
CA ILE A 140 -16.27 8.24 -11.83
C ILE A 140 -17.70 8.59 -12.27
N HIS A 141 -18.66 8.53 -11.35
CA HIS A 141 -20.08 8.77 -11.61
C HIS A 141 -20.61 10.03 -10.91
N ILE A 142 -19.72 10.90 -10.45
CA ILE A 142 -20.07 12.22 -9.91
C ILE A 142 -19.84 13.27 -11.00
#